data_67ab086ac688f5f6a5c56fe3e94aa60d
#
_entry.id   67ab086ac688f5f6a5c56fe3e94aa60d
#
_cell.length_a   1.000
_cell.length_b   1.000
_cell.length_c   1.000
_cell.angle_alpha   90.00
_cell.angle_beta   90.00
_cell.angle_gamma   90.00
#
_symmetry.space_group_name_H-M   'P 1'
#
loop_
_entity.id
_entity.type
_entity.pdbx_description
1 polymer ?
#
loop_
_entity_poly.entity_id
_entity_poly.type
_entity_poly.pdbx_seq_one_letter_code
_entity_poly.pdbx_strand_id
1 'polypeptide(L)'
;MRKNIDISRLRGKLREQESMSRHTSWKTGGAADYFYSPADIDDLSVFISAVPMEMPITWVGYGSNLLVRDGGISGVVISVLGVLDNLEIFNANEIAIGAGVPCVKAARFAAKYGLSGIEFLAGIPGSIGG
;
A
#
# COMPACT_ATOMS: atom_id res chain seq x y z
N MET A 1 -6.47 2.31 26.58
CA MET A 1 -7.65 2.94 25.95
C MET A 1 -7.53 2.70 24.45
N ARG A 2 -8.42 1.91 23.84
CA ARG A 2 -8.46 1.74 22.38
C ARG A 2 -8.86 3.08 21.79
N LYS A 3 -8.00 3.68 20.97
CA LYS A 3 -8.34 4.90 20.23
C LYS A 3 -9.23 4.49 19.08
N ASN A 4 -10.50 4.84 19.15
CA ASN A 4 -11.45 4.52 18.09
C ASN A 4 -11.20 5.42 16.88
N ILE A 5 -11.01 4.81 15.72
CA ILE A 5 -11.06 5.48 14.43
C ILE A 5 -12.53 5.66 14.06
N ASP A 6 -12.93 6.88 13.68
CA ASP A 6 -14.29 7.12 13.17
C ASP A 6 -14.47 6.46 11.82
N ILE A 7 -15.24 5.39 11.79
CA ILE A 7 -15.50 4.58 10.59
C ILE A 7 -16.77 5.00 9.83
N SER A 8 -17.52 5.98 10.33
CA SER A 8 -18.85 6.31 9.80
C SER A 8 -18.86 6.76 8.32
N ARG A 9 -17.72 7.32 7.85
CA ARG A 9 -17.56 7.86 6.49
C ARG A 9 -16.68 6.99 5.59
N LEU A 10 -16.19 5.87 6.09
CA LEU A 10 -15.27 5.00 5.38
C LEU A 10 -16.02 4.04 4.46
N ARG A 11 -15.48 3.82 3.27
CA ARG A 11 -16.00 2.88 2.27
C ARG A 11 -15.13 1.65 2.10
N GLY A 12 -13.86 1.74 2.52
CA GLY A 12 -12.91 0.64 2.52
C GLY A 12 -13.16 -0.37 3.64
N LYS A 13 -12.23 -1.27 3.82
CA LYS A 13 -12.30 -2.35 4.81
C LYS A 13 -11.32 -2.10 5.94
N LEU A 14 -11.82 -1.81 7.13
CA LEU A 14 -11.05 -1.78 8.37
C LEU A 14 -11.15 -3.14 9.08
N ARG A 15 -10.01 -3.73 9.42
CA ARG A 15 -9.91 -4.93 10.24
C ARG A 15 -9.11 -4.63 11.48
N GLU A 16 -9.56 -5.14 12.62
CA GLU A 16 -8.83 -5.07 13.88
C GLU A 16 -8.07 -6.37 14.09
N GLN A 17 -6.90 -6.29 14.73
CA GLN A 17 -6.05 -7.44 15.06
C GLN A 17 -5.82 -8.37 13.86
N GLU A 18 -5.57 -7.76 12.70
CA GLU A 18 -5.37 -8.50 11.45
C GLU A 18 -3.98 -9.14 11.42
N SER A 19 -3.94 -10.46 11.21
CA SER A 19 -2.68 -11.19 11.13
C SER A 19 -1.86 -10.78 9.91
N MET A 20 -0.67 -10.25 10.15
CA MET A 20 0.24 -9.83 9.07
C MET A 20 0.82 -11.00 8.27
N SER A 21 0.71 -12.23 8.76
CA SER A 21 1.09 -13.42 8.01
C SER A 21 0.31 -13.59 6.68
N ARG A 22 -0.88 -12.98 6.59
CA ARG A 22 -1.70 -12.97 5.37
C ARG A 22 -1.22 -11.96 4.33
N HIS A 23 -0.37 -11.01 4.74
CA HIS A 23 0.03 -9.85 3.96
C HIS A 23 1.54 -9.81 3.68
N THR A 24 2.25 -10.87 4.01
CA THR A 24 3.69 -11.00 3.77
C THR A 24 3.99 -12.28 2.97
N SER A 25 5.02 -12.22 2.12
CA SER A 25 5.47 -13.40 1.36
C SER A 25 6.05 -14.49 2.27
N TRP A 26 6.61 -14.10 3.41
CA TRP A 26 7.14 -15.03 4.42
C TRP A 26 6.04 -15.79 5.18
N LYS A 27 4.78 -15.32 5.09
CA LYS A 27 3.61 -15.90 5.76
C LYS A 27 3.79 -16.04 7.27
N THR A 28 4.50 -15.13 7.87
CA THR A 28 4.75 -15.03 9.31
C THR A 28 4.46 -13.61 9.79
N GLY A 29 4.25 -13.46 11.08
CA GLY A 29 4.10 -12.18 11.74
C GLY A 29 2.87 -12.10 12.63
N GLY A 30 2.97 -11.30 13.69
CA GLY A 30 1.87 -10.98 14.59
C GLY A 30 0.83 -10.07 13.93
N ALA A 31 -0.15 -9.66 14.71
CA ALA A 31 -1.26 -8.86 14.23
C ALA A 31 -0.91 -7.37 14.14
N ALA A 32 -1.47 -6.68 13.16
CA ALA A 32 -1.61 -5.23 13.19
C ALA A 32 -2.79 -4.85 14.08
N ASP A 33 -2.68 -3.78 14.87
CA ASP A 33 -3.82 -3.30 15.67
C ASP A 33 -5.00 -2.99 14.75
N TYR A 34 -4.72 -2.28 13.66
CA TYR A 34 -5.67 -1.99 12.60
C TYR A 34 -5.04 -2.24 11.23
N PHE A 35 -5.81 -2.78 10.32
CA PHE A 35 -5.44 -2.94 8.92
C PHE A 35 -6.50 -2.34 8.02
N TYR A 36 -6.14 -1.39 7.19
CA TYR A 36 -7.06 -0.71 6.30
C TYR A 36 -6.76 -0.95 4.83
N SER A 37 -7.80 -1.33 4.10
CA SER A 37 -7.80 -1.42 2.64
C SER A 37 -8.78 -0.39 2.10
N PRO A 38 -8.32 0.78 1.63
CA PRO A 38 -9.20 1.83 1.14
C PRO A 38 -9.92 1.41 -0.15
N ALA A 39 -11.10 1.98 -0.39
CA ALA A 39 -11.86 1.74 -1.62
C ALA A 39 -11.28 2.51 -2.81
N ASP A 40 -10.80 3.72 -2.59
CA ASP A 40 -10.18 4.61 -3.57
C ASP A 40 -9.32 5.69 -2.88
N ILE A 41 -8.77 6.63 -3.65
CA ILE A 41 -7.91 7.71 -3.12
C ILE A 41 -8.67 8.66 -2.20
N ASP A 42 -9.94 8.94 -2.50
CA ASP A 42 -10.76 9.84 -1.68
C ASP A 42 -11.07 9.19 -0.33
N ASP A 43 -11.39 7.91 -0.33
CA ASP A 43 -11.61 7.12 0.88
C ASP A 43 -10.33 7.03 1.73
N LEU A 44 -9.18 6.85 1.08
CA LEU A 44 -7.87 6.89 1.76
C LEU A 44 -7.64 8.25 2.45
N SER A 45 -7.96 9.34 1.79
CA SER A 45 -7.84 10.69 2.35
C SER A 45 -8.73 10.88 3.58
N VAL A 46 -9.98 10.42 3.50
CA VAL A 46 -10.93 10.43 4.63
C VAL A 46 -10.39 9.59 5.78
N PHE A 47 -9.88 8.38 5.49
CA PHE A 47 -9.32 7.50 6.51
C PHE A 47 -8.12 8.14 7.23
N ILE A 48 -7.15 8.66 6.49
CA ILE A 48 -5.96 9.31 7.08
C ILE A 48 -6.37 10.47 8.00
N SER A 49 -7.39 11.24 7.59
CA SER A 49 -7.90 12.34 8.40
C SER A 49 -8.62 11.87 9.68
N ALA A 50 -9.13 10.65 9.69
CA ALA A 50 -9.80 10.05 10.85
C ALA A 50 -8.84 9.34 11.82
N VAL A 51 -7.60 9.05 11.37
CA VAL A 51 -6.58 8.42 12.23
C VAL A 51 -6.05 9.45 13.23
N PRO A 52 -6.05 9.14 14.54
CA PRO A 52 -5.44 10.02 15.54
C PRO A 52 -3.98 10.34 15.21
N MET A 53 -3.58 11.62 15.36
CA MET A 53 -2.25 12.10 14.99
C MET A 53 -1.10 11.34 15.65
N GLU A 54 -1.31 10.83 16.84
CA GLU A 54 -0.32 10.07 17.59
C GLU A 54 -0.31 8.57 17.27
N MET A 55 -1.23 8.10 16.43
CA MET A 55 -1.29 6.70 16.02
C MET A 55 -0.34 6.48 14.81
N PRO A 56 0.66 5.60 14.93
CA PRO A 56 1.59 5.37 13.83
C PRO A 56 0.89 4.73 12.64
N ILE A 57 1.29 5.15 11.43
CA ILE A 57 0.84 4.58 10.16
C ILE A 57 2.01 3.86 9.51
N THR A 58 1.78 2.62 9.12
CA THR A 58 2.71 1.79 8.35
C THR A 58 2.08 1.46 7.00
N TRP A 59 2.80 1.76 5.92
CA TRP A 59 2.37 1.42 4.57
C TRP A 59 2.89 0.04 4.18
N VAL A 60 2.06 -0.74 3.49
CA VAL A 60 2.45 -2.05 2.97
C VAL A 60 2.05 -2.17 1.49
N GLY A 61 2.97 -2.69 0.69
CA GLY A 61 2.71 -3.13 -0.66
C GLY A 61 2.35 -4.62 -0.70
N TYR A 62 3.03 -5.39 -1.55
CA TYR A 62 2.83 -6.85 -1.62
C TYR A 62 3.40 -7.62 -0.43
N GLY A 63 4.16 -6.96 0.46
CA GLY A 63 4.80 -7.62 1.59
C GLY A 63 5.92 -8.59 1.19
N SER A 64 6.49 -8.43 0.00
CA SER A 64 7.54 -9.31 -0.54
C SER A 64 8.90 -9.14 0.16
N ASN A 65 9.11 -8.02 0.83
CA ASN A 65 10.33 -7.73 1.58
C ASN A 65 10.01 -7.17 2.98
N LEU A 66 8.98 -7.70 3.59
CA LEU A 66 8.52 -7.31 4.92
C LEU A 66 8.53 -8.51 5.85
N LEU A 67 9.27 -8.37 6.96
CA LEU A 67 9.26 -9.31 8.07
C LEU A 67 8.59 -8.65 9.28
N VAL A 68 7.46 -9.17 9.70
CA VAL A 68 6.74 -8.74 10.89
C VAL A 68 7.03 -9.70 12.03
N ARG A 69 7.46 -9.17 13.17
CA ARG A 69 7.71 -9.97 14.39
C ARG A 69 6.39 -10.45 15.02
N ASP A 70 6.47 -11.43 15.90
CA ASP A 70 5.30 -12.01 16.57
C ASP A 70 4.52 -10.98 17.40
N GLY A 71 5.19 -9.93 17.89
CA GLY A 71 4.55 -8.80 18.59
C GLY A 71 3.65 -7.94 17.71
N GLY A 72 3.69 -8.14 16.40
CA GLY A 72 2.84 -7.43 15.45
C GLY A 72 3.26 -5.99 15.17
N ILE A 73 2.32 -5.21 14.68
CA ILE A 73 2.50 -3.79 14.34
C ILE A 73 1.50 -2.96 15.11
N SER A 74 2.01 -2.03 15.92
CA SER A 74 1.16 -1.06 16.62
C SER A 74 0.65 0.01 15.67
N GLY A 75 -0.60 0.43 15.87
CA GLY A 75 -1.26 1.45 15.05
C GLY A 75 -1.92 0.89 13.80
N VAL A 76 -1.84 1.62 12.72
CA VAL A 76 -2.54 1.30 11.46
C VAL A 76 -1.56 0.81 10.40
N VAL A 77 -1.88 -0.31 9.78
CA VAL A 77 -1.27 -0.73 8.51
C VAL A 77 -2.22 -0.38 7.38
N ILE A 78 -1.73 0.30 6.34
CA ILE A 78 -2.52 0.65 5.16
C ILE A 78 -1.95 -0.06 3.94
N SER A 79 -2.81 -0.80 3.23
CA SER A 79 -2.49 -1.40 1.93
C SER A 79 -3.16 -0.61 0.82
N VAL A 80 -2.37 -0.16 -0.14
CA VAL A 80 -2.85 0.59 -1.32
C VAL A 80 -2.91 -0.27 -2.59
N LEU A 81 -2.75 -1.57 -2.45
CA LEU A 81 -2.85 -2.51 -3.57
C LEU A 81 -4.24 -2.46 -4.20
N GLY A 82 -4.29 -2.30 -5.52
CA GLY A 82 -5.54 -2.20 -6.27
C GLY A 82 -6.27 -0.86 -6.13
N VAL A 83 -5.68 0.13 -5.45
CA VAL A 83 -6.29 1.45 -5.20
C VAL A 83 -5.51 2.56 -5.88
N LEU A 84 -4.22 2.68 -5.59
CA LEU A 84 -3.32 3.64 -6.24
C LEU A 84 -2.65 2.94 -7.42
N ASP A 85 -3.41 2.66 -8.46
CA ASP A 85 -2.99 1.84 -9.60
C ASP A 85 -2.99 2.59 -10.94
N ASN A 86 -3.10 3.91 -10.89
CA ASN A 86 -3.01 4.75 -12.08
C ASN A 86 -1.64 4.63 -12.75
N LEU A 87 -1.62 4.65 -14.07
CA LEU A 87 -0.42 4.51 -14.88
C LEU A 87 -0.65 5.23 -16.21
N GLU A 88 -0.03 6.40 -16.38
CA GLU A 88 -0.27 7.29 -17.51
C GLU A 88 0.98 8.05 -17.92
N ILE A 89 1.04 8.45 -19.17
CA ILE A 89 2.06 9.37 -19.68
C ILE A 89 1.75 10.77 -19.18
N PHE A 90 2.68 11.36 -18.42
CA PHE A 90 2.56 12.72 -17.93
C PHE A 90 3.07 13.75 -18.94
N ASN A 91 4.20 13.46 -19.58
CA ASN A 91 4.77 14.24 -20.68
C ASN A 91 5.72 13.35 -21.52
N ALA A 92 6.50 13.95 -22.41
CA ALA A 92 7.38 13.22 -23.34
C ALA A 92 8.40 12.30 -22.63
N ASN A 93 8.82 12.62 -21.42
CA ASN A 93 9.87 11.91 -20.68
C ASN A 93 9.44 11.46 -19.28
N GLU A 94 8.17 11.65 -18.92
CA GLU A 94 7.68 11.37 -17.57
C GLU A 94 6.41 10.54 -17.59
N ILE A 95 6.32 9.63 -16.62
CA ILE A 95 5.17 8.78 -16.37
C ILE A 95 4.65 9.07 -14.96
N ALA A 96 3.34 9.24 -14.81
CA ALA A 96 2.68 9.24 -13.52
C ALA A 96 2.29 7.82 -13.15
N ILE A 97 2.81 7.32 -12.04
CA ILE A 97 2.61 5.95 -11.58
C ILE A 97 2.08 5.94 -10.16
N GLY A 98 0.96 5.30 -9.94
CA GLY A 98 0.41 5.08 -8.60
C GLY A 98 1.28 4.14 -7.76
N ALA A 99 1.32 4.38 -6.46
CA ALA A 99 2.16 3.61 -5.52
C ALA A 99 1.81 2.11 -5.47
N GLY A 100 0.59 1.73 -5.82
CA GLY A 100 0.11 0.34 -5.84
C GLY A 100 0.44 -0.41 -7.13
N VAL A 101 0.99 0.25 -8.15
CA VAL A 101 1.33 -0.40 -9.44
C VAL A 101 2.49 -1.38 -9.24
N PRO A 102 2.39 -2.63 -9.74
CA PRO A 102 3.52 -3.56 -9.73
C PRO A 102 4.72 -3.00 -10.52
N CYS A 103 5.92 -3.15 -9.99
CA CYS A 103 7.15 -2.67 -10.63
C CYS A 103 7.31 -3.20 -12.06
N VAL A 104 7.03 -4.48 -12.29
CA VAL A 104 7.10 -5.09 -13.64
C VAL A 104 6.09 -4.46 -14.62
N LYS A 105 4.91 -4.08 -14.14
CA LYS A 105 3.90 -3.41 -14.96
C LYS A 105 4.35 -2.02 -15.39
N ALA A 106 4.98 -1.27 -14.49
CA ALA A 106 5.56 0.04 -14.79
C ALA A 106 6.66 -0.06 -15.84
N ALA A 107 7.58 -1.03 -15.71
CA ALA A 107 8.64 -1.24 -16.69
C ALA A 107 8.10 -1.60 -18.08
N ARG A 108 7.11 -2.48 -18.16
CA ARG A 108 6.45 -2.85 -19.43
C ARG A 108 5.73 -1.67 -20.08
N PHE A 109 5.07 -0.85 -19.27
CA PHE A 109 4.39 0.35 -19.74
C PHE A 109 5.38 1.34 -20.35
N ALA A 110 6.49 1.63 -19.65
CA ALA A 110 7.53 2.51 -20.19
C ALA A 110 8.10 1.99 -21.51
N ALA A 111 8.42 0.70 -21.58
CA ALA A 111 8.92 0.07 -22.80
C ALA A 111 7.93 0.20 -23.97
N LYS A 112 6.63 0.01 -23.71
CA LYS A 112 5.56 0.17 -24.73
C LYS A 112 5.55 1.56 -25.34
N TYR A 113 5.88 2.58 -24.57
CA TYR A 113 5.91 3.99 -25.03
C TYR A 113 7.32 4.47 -25.38
N GLY A 114 8.30 3.56 -25.50
CA GLY A 114 9.66 3.91 -25.93
C GLY A 114 10.46 4.68 -24.88
N LEU A 115 10.05 4.63 -23.60
CA LEU A 115 10.72 5.30 -22.50
C LEU A 115 11.72 4.34 -21.84
N SER A 116 12.94 4.82 -21.61
CA SER A 116 14.02 4.06 -20.96
C SER A 116 14.40 4.66 -19.61
N GLY A 117 15.10 3.86 -18.79
CA GLY A 117 15.63 4.30 -17.51
C GLY A 117 15.04 3.59 -16.29
N ILE A 118 13.91 2.88 -16.46
CA ILE A 118 13.25 2.12 -15.39
C ILE A 118 13.16 0.61 -15.66
N GLU A 119 13.98 0.10 -16.57
CA GLU A 119 14.01 -1.32 -16.94
C GLU A 119 14.33 -2.22 -15.75
N PHE A 120 15.13 -1.73 -14.79
CA PHE A 120 15.48 -2.47 -13.58
C PHE A 120 14.27 -2.84 -12.72
N LEU A 121 13.18 -2.11 -12.83
CA LEU A 121 11.93 -2.42 -12.12
C LEU A 121 11.33 -3.76 -12.53
N ALA A 122 11.65 -4.28 -13.72
CA ALA A 122 11.16 -5.57 -14.17
C ALA A 122 11.64 -6.74 -13.29
N GLY A 123 12.76 -6.59 -12.59
CA GLY A 123 13.32 -7.58 -11.67
C GLY A 123 12.93 -7.39 -10.20
N ILE A 124 12.15 -6.37 -9.88
CA ILE A 124 11.78 -6.07 -8.49
C ILE A 124 10.39 -6.64 -8.19
N PRO A 125 10.29 -7.63 -7.26
CA PRO A 125 9.01 -8.23 -6.87
C PRO A 125 8.30 -7.32 -5.85
N GLY A 126 7.63 -6.29 -6.31
CA GLY A 126 6.94 -5.36 -5.43
C GLY A 126 6.13 -4.33 -6.19
N SER A 127 5.54 -3.40 -5.45
CA SER A 127 4.88 -2.22 -5.98
C SER A 127 5.82 -1.02 -6.00
N ILE A 128 5.47 0.00 -6.78
CA ILE A 128 6.26 1.24 -6.89
C ILE A 128 6.46 1.90 -5.53
N GLY A 129 5.43 1.95 -4.69
CA GLY A 129 5.51 2.52 -3.35
C GLY A 129 6.16 1.59 -2.32
N GLY A 130 6.20 0.31 -2.60
CA GLY A 130 6.83 -0.67 -1.73
C GLY A 130 8.33 -0.73 -1.91
#